data_5b76f0db8218f35101aab7285e2f043b
#
_entry.id   5b76f0db8218f35101aab7285e2f043b
#
_cell.length_a   1.000
_cell.length_b   1.000
_cell.length_c   1.000
_cell.angle_alpha   90.00
_cell.angle_beta   90.00
_cell.angle_gamma   90.00
#
_symmetry.space_group_name_H-M   'P 1'
#
loop_
_entity.id
_entity.type
_entity.pdbx_description
1 polymer ?
#
loop_
_entity_poly.entity_id
_entity_poly.type
_entity_poly.pdbx_seq_one_letter_code
_entity_poly.pdbx_strand_id
1 'polypeptide(L)'
;MEYIWAEPIAEQNASTSICDVDQGIRNMGNNPDLFRKHFNKFKENSGKIVRELDKHISNSDYSSASILCHSIKGLSGMLGLTTLHLHMKDAEYFFHELAQQLEHAPDALIHA
;
A
#
# COMPACT_ATOMS: atom_id res chain seq x y z
N MET A 1 1.93 18.45 -14.78
CA MET A 1 0.92 17.53 -15.26
C MET A 1 -0.11 17.23 -14.19
N GLU A 2 -1.34 17.26 -14.57
CA GLU A 2 -2.41 16.86 -13.67
C GLU A 2 -2.31 15.39 -13.33
N TYR A 3 -2.50 15.05 -12.07
CA TYR A 3 -2.55 13.64 -11.71
C TYR A 3 -3.90 13.08 -12.09
N ILE A 4 -3.90 12.22 -13.09
CA ILE A 4 -5.12 11.63 -13.60
C ILE A 4 -5.91 10.91 -12.50
N TRP A 5 -5.22 10.27 -11.58
CA TRP A 5 -5.88 9.52 -10.52
C TRP A 5 -6.55 10.41 -9.48
N ALA A 6 -6.13 11.67 -9.36
CA ALA A 6 -6.70 12.56 -8.34
C ALA A 6 -8.10 13.04 -8.72
N GLU A 7 -8.27 13.48 -9.98
CA GLU A 7 -9.57 13.96 -10.43
C GLU A 7 -10.64 12.89 -10.52
N PRO A 8 -10.35 11.71 -11.10
CA PRO A 8 -11.35 10.65 -11.12
C PRO A 8 -11.81 10.24 -9.73
N ILE A 9 -10.93 10.23 -8.77
CA ILE A 9 -11.30 9.92 -7.39
C ILE A 9 -12.24 10.98 -6.84
N ALA A 10 -11.95 12.25 -7.08
CA ALA A 10 -12.79 13.34 -6.61
C ALA A 10 -14.19 13.30 -7.24
N GLU A 11 -14.25 13.00 -8.53
CA GLU A 11 -15.52 12.93 -9.24
C GLU A 11 -16.34 11.72 -8.85
N GLN A 12 -15.69 10.62 -8.55
CA GLN A 12 -16.36 9.37 -8.21
C GLN A 12 -16.64 9.25 -6.73
N ASN A 13 -16.34 10.27 -5.99
CA ASN A 13 -16.27 10.21 -4.56
C ASN A 13 -17.56 9.85 -3.86
N ALA A 14 -18.69 10.03 -4.50
CA ALA A 14 -19.97 9.66 -3.92
C ALA A 14 -20.03 8.14 -3.63
N SER A 15 -19.36 7.34 -4.47
CA SER A 15 -19.42 5.89 -4.35
C SER A 15 -18.06 5.25 -4.06
N THR A 16 -16.95 5.97 -4.37
CA THR A 16 -15.60 5.44 -4.18
C THR A 16 -14.81 6.39 -3.33
N SER A 17 -15.06 6.36 -2.04
CA SER A 17 -14.27 7.20 -1.15
C SER A 17 -12.90 6.59 -0.91
N ILE A 18 -11.95 7.45 -0.56
CA ILE A 18 -10.60 7.02 -0.22
C ILE A 18 -10.63 6.12 1.01
N CYS A 19 -11.56 6.40 1.91
CA CYS A 19 -11.71 5.61 3.13
C CYS A 19 -13.18 5.25 3.33
N ASP A 20 -13.46 3.97 3.36
CA ASP A 20 -14.79 3.45 3.66
C ASP A 20 -14.82 3.08 5.14
N VAL A 21 -15.15 4.05 5.97
CA VAL A 21 -15.16 3.87 7.43
C VAL A 21 -16.14 2.79 7.85
N ASP A 22 -17.31 2.76 7.23
CA ASP A 22 -18.32 1.76 7.59
C ASP A 22 -17.81 0.34 7.33
N GLN A 23 -17.14 0.14 6.20
CA GLN A 23 -16.57 -1.17 5.91
C GLN A 23 -15.45 -1.51 6.90
N GLY A 24 -14.62 -0.53 7.25
CA GLY A 24 -13.57 -0.74 8.24
C GLY A 24 -14.13 -1.15 9.59
N ILE A 25 -15.21 -0.52 10.00
CA ILE A 25 -15.87 -0.86 11.27
C ILE A 25 -16.46 -2.27 11.19
N ARG A 26 -17.10 -2.61 10.08
CA ARG A 26 -17.63 -3.97 9.89
C ARG A 26 -16.53 -5.01 9.96
N ASN A 27 -15.39 -4.72 9.37
CA ASN A 27 -14.24 -5.64 9.37
C ASN A 27 -13.69 -5.88 10.79
N MET A 28 -13.99 -4.97 11.71
CA MET A 28 -13.57 -5.06 13.11
C MET A 28 -14.71 -5.55 14.02
N GLY A 29 -15.62 -6.33 13.48
CA GLY A 29 -16.72 -6.87 14.25
C GLY A 29 -17.75 -5.84 14.67
N ASN A 30 -17.94 -4.81 13.85
CA ASN A 30 -18.86 -3.69 14.13
C ASN A 30 -18.50 -2.94 15.40
N ASN A 31 -17.20 -2.82 15.67
CA ASN A 31 -16.71 -2.13 16.87
C ASN A 31 -15.99 -0.84 16.48
N PRO A 32 -16.67 0.32 16.56
CA PRO A 32 -16.05 1.60 16.17
C PRO A 32 -14.82 1.98 16.99
N ASP A 33 -14.80 1.62 18.27
CA ASP A 33 -13.66 1.94 19.12
C ASP A 33 -12.43 1.14 18.73
N LEU A 34 -12.62 -0.13 18.38
CA LEU A 34 -11.54 -0.96 17.91
C LEU A 34 -11.01 -0.45 16.56
N PHE A 35 -11.91 -0.05 15.66
CA PHE A 35 -11.53 0.56 14.39
C PHE A 35 -10.67 1.80 14.61
N ARG A 36 -11.13 2.70 15.49
CA ARG A 36 -10.42 3.95 15.79
C ARG A 36 -9.03 3.68 16.34
N LYS A 37 -8.91 2.70 17.23
CA LYS A 37 -7.63 2.31 17.81
C LYS A 37 -6.65 1.86 16.73
N HIS A 38 -7.08 0.98 15.85
CA HIS A 38 -6.21 0.46 14.79
C HIS A 38 -5.91 1.53 13.74
N PHE A 39 -6.87 2.37 13.41
CA PHE A 39 -6.67 3.45 12.48
C PHE A 39 -5.63 4.44 12.99
N ASN A 40 -5.74 4.82 14.26
CA ASN A 40 -4.78 5.74 14.87
C ASN A 40 -3.37 5.14 14.90
N LYS A 41 -3.27 3.86 15.20
CA LYS A 41 -1.98 3.18 15.19
C LYS A 41 -1.36 3.17 13.80
N PHE A 42 -2.17 2.91 12.79
CA PHE A 42 -1.70 2.96 11.40
C PHE A 42 -1.20 4.37 11.05
N LYS A 43 -1.98 5.39 11.44
CA LYS A 43 -1.62 6.78 11.18
C LYS A 43 -0.29 7.15 11.86
N GLU A 44 -0.12 6.73 13.11
CA GLU A 44 1.10 7.01 13.86
C GLU A 44 2.33 6.34 13.24
N ASN A 45 2.15 5.15 12.69
CA ASN A 45 3.26 4.38 12.12
C ASN A 45 3.51 4.67 10.65
N SER A 46 2.65 5.46 10.00
CA SER A 46 2.73 5.67 8.55
C SER A 46 4.08 6.23 8.09
N GLY A 47 4.64 7.17 8.83
CA GLY A 47 5.94 7.75 8.49
C GLY A 47 7.06 6.72 8.53
N LYS A 48 7.02 5.85 9.53
CA LYS A 48 8.02 4.78 9.66
C LYS A 48 7.90 3.79 8.51
N ILE A 49 6.67 3.45 8.14
CA ILE A 49 6.41 2.53 7.05
C ILE A 49 6.95 3.09 5.73
N VAL A 50 6.71 4.37 5.48
CA VAL A 50 7.20 5.01 4.26
C VAL A 50 8.73 5.00 4.21
N ARG A 51 9.38 5.30 5.33
CA ARG A 51 10.84 5.28 5.39
C ARG A 51 11.40 3.88 5.18
N GLU A 52 10.74 2.88 5.71
CA GLU A 52 11.16 1.50 5.54
C GLU A 52 11.04 1.06 4.08
N LEU A 53 9.93 1.40 3.42
CA LEU A 53 9.74 1.10 2.01
C LEU A 53 10.81 1.80 1.16
N ASP A 54 11.05 3.07 1.44
CA ASP A 54 12.05 3.86 0.74
C ASP A 54 13.45 3.25 0.87
N LYS A 55 13.77 2.75 2.05
CA LYS A 55 15.04 2.09 2.30
C LYS A 55 15.18 0.81 1.47
N HIS A 56 14.15 0.00 1.40
CA HIS A 56 14.19 -1.22 0.59
C HIS A 56 14.39 -0.88 -0.88
N ILE A 57 13.67 0.12 -1.38
CA ILE A 57 13.78 0.55 -2.78
C ILE A 57 15.19 1.09 -3.06
N SER A 58 15.71 1.92 -2.17
CA SER A 58 17.05 2.51 -2.32
C SER A 58 18.14 1.46 -2.34
N ASN A 59 17.94 0.35 -1.64
CA ASN A 59 18.88 -0.76 -1.61
C ASN A 59 18.63 -1.78 -2.69
N SER A 60 17.70 -1.52 -3.59
CA SER A 60 17.28 -2.47 -4.63
C SER A 60 16.79 -3.79 -4.06
N ASP A 61 16.30 -3.76 -2.83
CA ASP A 61 15.75 -4.94 -2.16
C ASP A 61 14.24 -5.01 -2.47
N TYR A 62 13.94 -5.37 -3.69
CA TYR A 62 12.56 -5.38 -4.17
C TYR A 62 11.72 -6.50 -3.59
N SER A 63 12.37 -7.59 -3.18
CA SER A 63 11.66 -8.67 -2.48
C SER A 63 11.09 -8.18 -1.16
N SER A 64 11.90 -7.48 -0.38
CA SER A 64 11.44 -6.90 0.89
C SER A 64 10.39 -5.81 0.66
N ALA A 65 10.56 -5.00 -0.40
CA ALA A 65 9.58 -4.00 -0.76
C ALA A 65 8.23 -4.64 -1.07
N SER A 66 8.22 -5.74 -1.81
CA SER A 66 7.00 -6.48 -2.14
C SER A 66 6.31 -7.00 -0.88
N ILE A 67 7.07 -7.57 0.04
CA ILE A 67 6.54 -8.10 1.29
C ILE A 67 5.92 -6.99 2.13
N LEU A 68 6.57 -5.83 2.21
CA LEU A 68 6.05 -4.70 2.94
C LEU A 68 4.76 -4.18 2.31
N CYS A 69 4.71 -4.08 0.98
CA CYS A 69 3.49 -3.68 0.28
C CYS A 69 2.35 -4.66 0.53
N HIS A 70 2.64 -5.95 0.60
CA HIS A 70 1.64 -6.95 0.94
C HIS A 70 1.04 -6.70 2.33
N SER A 71 1.89 -6.40 3.30
CA SER A 71 1.44 -6.10 4.66
C SER A 71 0.57 -4.84 4.71
N ILE A 72 0.98 -3.81 3.99
CA ILE A 72 0.21 -2.56 3.95
C ILE A 72 -1.11 -2.78 3.22
N LYS A 73 -1.11 -3.59 2.16
CA LYS A 73 -2.32 -3.94 1.43
C LYS A 73 -3.35 -4.58 2.36
N GLY A 74 -2.93 -5.57 3.14
CA GLY A 74 -3.82 -6.25 4.08
C GLY A 74 -4.36 -5.31 5.14
N LEU A 75 -3.49 -4.51 5.73
CA LEU A 75 -3.89 -3.58 6.79
C LEU A 75 -4.82 -2.49 6.26
N SER A 76 -4.49 -1.91 5.10
CA SER A 76 -5.34 -0.87 4.51
C SER A 76 -6.69 -1.42 4.11
N GLY A 77 -6.74 -2.65 3.59
CA GLY A 77 -8.01 -3.30 3.27
C GLY A 77 -8.87 -3.47 4.51
N MET A 78 -8.27 -3.92 5.61
CA MET A 78 -8.98 -4.11 6.86
C MET A 78 -9.55 -2.80 7.40
N LEU A 79 -8.81 -1.71 7.25
CA LEU A 79 -9.22 -0.38 7.73
C LEU A 79 -10.17 0.34 6.77
N GLY A 80 -10.51 -0.25 5.64
CA GLY A 80 -11.36 0.40 4.66
C GLY A 80 -10.67 1.48 3.85
N LEU A 81 -9.35 1.52 3.86
CA LEU A 81 -8.57 2.47 3.07
C LEU A 81 -8.47 1.98 1.63
N THR A 82 -9.56 2.13 0.91
CA THR A 82 -9.77 1.48 -0.38
C THR A 82 -8.73 1.86 -1.42
N THR A 83 -8.46 3.16 -1.55
CA THR A 83 -7.49 3.63 -2.53
C THR A 83 -6.09 3.13 -2.22
N LEU A 84 -5.67 3.21 -0.96
CA LEU A 84 -4.36 2.73 -0.56
C LEU A 84 -4.24 1.22 -0.77
N HIS A 85 -5.30 0.48 -0.46
CA HIS A 85 -5.33 -0.96 -0.68
C HIS A 85 -5.06 -1.31 -2.15
N LEU A 86 -5.73 -0.64 -3.07
CA LEU A 86 -5.54 -0.88 -4.49
C LEU A 86 -4.15 -0.51 -4.97
N HIS A 87 -3.61 0.62 -4.49
CA HIS A 87 -2.26 1.03 -4.85
C HIS A 87 -1.22 0.05 -4.33
N MET A 88 -1.41 -0.46 -3.12
CA MET A 88 -0.47 -1.42 -2.55
C MET A 88 -0.55 -2.78 -3.24
N LYS A 89 -1.73 -3.15 -3.71
CA LYS A 89 -1.90 -4.36 -4.51
C LYS A 89 -1.05 -4.28 -5.78
N ASP A 90 -1.13 -3.16 -6.48
CA ASP A 90 -0.37 -2.93 -7.71
C ASP A 90 1.13 -2.85 -7.42
N ALA A 91 1.50 -2.16 -6.34
CA ALA A 91 2.90 -2.03 -5.96
C ALA A 91 3.51 -3.36 -5.56
N GLU A 92 2.76 -4.19 -4.85
CA GLU A 92 3.21 -5.51 -4.47
C GLU A 92 3.55 -6.33 -5.70
N TYR A 93 2.65 -6.34 -6.67
CA TYR A 93 2.86 -7.06 -7.91
C TYR A 93 4.09 -6.54 -8.66
N PHE A 94 4.19 -5.21 -8.78
CA PHE A 94 5.30 -4.58 -9.47
C PHE A 94 6.66 -4.96 -8.85
N PHE A 95 6.77 -4.85 -7.54
CA PHE A 95 8.03 -5.18 -6.88
C PHE A 95 8.35 -6.67 -6.91
N HIS A 96 7.32 -7.50 -6.83
CA HIS A 96 7.49 -8.94 -6.96
C HIS A 96 8.07 -9.30 -8.32
N GLU A 97 7.49 -8.75 -9.38
CA GLU A 97 7.96 -9.01 -10.75
C GLU A 97 9.35 -8.44 -10.97
N LEU A 98 9.60 -7.24 -10.47
CA LEU A 98 10.92 -6.62 -10.60
C LEU A 98 11.99 -7.45 -9.89
N ALA A 99 11.70 -7.95 -8.69
CA ALA A 99 12.63 -8.80 -7.96
C ALA A 99 12.96 -10.07 -8.74
N GLN A 100 11.94 -10.69 -9.36
CA GLN A 100 12.12 -11.88 -10.15
C GLN A 100 12.97 -11.64 -11.38
N GLN A 101 12.70 -10.54 -12.08
CA GLN A 101 13.45 -10.20 -13.28
C GLN A 101 14.93 -9.94 -12.97
N LEU A 102 15.20 -9.23 -11.88
CA LEU A 102 16.58 -8.94 -11.50
C LEU A 102 17.32 -10.19 -11.02
N GLU A 103 16.61 -11.10 -10.37
CA GLU A 103 17.19 -12.36 -9.92
C GLU A 103 17.65 -13.22 -11.08
N HIS A 104 16.96 -13.12 -12.21
CA HIS A 104 17.27 -13.89 -13.42
C HIS A 104 17.99 -13.09 -14.48
N ALA A 105 18.36 -11.83 -14.19
CA ALA A 105 19.05 -10.99 -15.16
C ALA A 105 20.51 -11.39 -15.30
N PRO A 106 21.11 -11.19 -16.50
CA PRO A 106 22.56 -11.42 -16.66
C PRO A 106 23.35 -10.49 -15.73
N ASP A 107 24.49 -10.96 -15.29
CA ASP A 107 25.36 -10.19 -14.38
C ASP A 107 25.69 -8.81 -14.92
N ALA A 108 25.88 -8.69 -16.21
CA ALA A 108 26.21 -7.42 -16.84
C ALA A 108 25.12 -6.36 -16.61
N LEU A 109 23.85 -6.77 -16.53
CA LEU A 109 22.75 -5.86 -16.25
C LEU A 109 22.66 -5.51 -14.77
N ILE A 110 23.03 -6.44 -13.90
CA ILE A 110 22.97 -6.22 -12.47
C ILE A 110 24.07 -5.28 -11.99
N HIS A 111 25.22 -5.36 -12.61
CA HIS A 111 26.40 -4.59 -12.19
C HIS A 111 26.70 -3.39 -13.08
N ALA A 112 25.82 -3.11 -14.02
CA ALA A 112 26.01 -2.00 -14.95
C ALA A 112 25.76 -0.60 -14.27
#